data_cb6bd2bf95c3e880f1a594db819d9599
#
_entry.id   cb6bd2bf95c3e880f1a594db819d9599
#
_cell.length_a   1.000
_cell.length_b   1.000
_cell.length_c   1.000
_cell.angle_alpha   90.00
_cell.angle_beta   90.00
_cell.angle_gamma   90.00
#
_symmetry.space_group_name_H-M   'P 1'
#
loop_
_entity.id
_entity.type
_entity.pdbx_description
1 polymer ?
#
loop_
_entity_poly.entity_id
_entity_poly.type
_entity_poly.pdbx_seq_one_letter_code
_entity_poly.pdbx_strand_id
1 'polypeptide(L)'
;MLNIWMGSDFDGAFAQYVKVPATEVFPIDSTWTDAELGSIPCSYGSAENMVQRSRLTSGEHVLVAGASGGVGSAVVQLAKVRGATVTAIVGKSKMDEVLRIGADFVVDRDADLVSELGEECVDVVIDNVGGPHFEGELKALKRGGRYASSGAIGGPLVNLDLRTMYLKDLTLIGCTAWDEPVFPQLVSYIETNRISPLVAKTFPLEDIAQAQKEFLEKKHVGKFVLIPLHDE
;
A
#
# COMPACT_ATOMS: atom_id res chain seq x y z
N MET A 1 7.58 21.38 0.52
CA MET A 1 7.14 20.28 -0.34
C MET A 1 6.23 20.85 -1.42
N LEU A 2 6.59 20.74 -2.68
CA LEU A 2 5.69 21.12 -3.78
C LEU A 2 4.66 19.97 -3.88
N ASN A 3 3.41 20.24 -3.55
CA ASN A 3 2.30 19.28 -3.76
C ASN A 3 1.95 19.25 -5.25
N ILE A 4 2.89 18.79 -6.07
CA ILE A 4 2.72 18.58 -7.51
C ILE A 4 2.81 17.09 -7.81
N TRP A 5 1.88 16.61 -8.63
CA TRP A 5 1.69 15.18 -8.90
C TRP A 5 2.09 14.87 -10.33
N MET A 6 3.11 14.05 -10.49
CA MET A 6 3.47 13.47 -11.78
C MET A 6 2.28 12.67 -12.34
N GLY A 7 1.91 12.95 -13.58
CA GLY A 7 0.76 12.35 -14.25
C GLY A 7 -0.58 13.05 -13.99
N SER A 8 -0.57 14.15 -13.19
CA SER A 8 -1.74 15.00 -12.94
C SER A 8 -1.42 16.46 -13.21
N ASP A 9 -0.44 17.04 -12.50
CA ASP A 9 -0.07 18.45 -12.66
C ASP A 9 0.96 18.66 -13.78
N PHE A 10 1.67 17.62 -14.16
CA PHE A 10 2.60 17.56 -15.30
C PHE A 10 2.68 16.12 -15.84
N ASP A 11 3.37 15.93 -16.98
CA ASP A 11 3.45 14.64 -17.68
C ASP A 11 3.94 13.53 -16.77
N GLY A 12 3.33 12.35 -16.94
CA GLY A 12 3.62 11.14 -16.17
C GLY A 12 4.77 10.30 -16.75
N ALA A 13 5.03 9.17 -16.13
CA ALA A 13 6.12 8.27 -16.47
C ALA A 13 5.77 7.20 -17.55
N PHE A 14 4.59 7.27 -18.19
CA PHE A 14 4.26 6.40 -19.33
C PHE A 14 4.86 6.97 -20.62
N ALA A 15 6.18 7.09 -20.65
CA ALA A 15 6.95 7.68 -21.74
C ALA A 15 8.39 7.15 -21.71
N GLN A 16 9.12 7.33 -22.81
CA GLN A 16 10.56 7.01 -22.87
C GLN A 16 11.39 7.96 -21.99
N TYR A 17 10.96 9.21 -21.88
CA TYR A 17 11.62 10.26 -21.09
C TYR A 17 10.61 10.96 -20.21
N VAL A 18 11.03 11.32 -19.01
CA VAL A 18 10.24 12.11 -18.06
C VAL A 18 11.08 13.25 -17.52
N LYS A 19 10.46 14.42 -17.36
CA LYS A 19 11.09 15.58 -16.73
C LYS A 19 10.60 15.69 -15.29
N VAL A 20 11.52 15.61 -14.34
CA VAL A 20 11.23 15.71 -12.90
C VAL A 20 12.12 16.76 -12.22
N PRO A 21 11.68 17.37 -11.10
CA PRO A 21 12.56 18.20 -10.28
C PRO A 21 13.73 17.37 -9.74
N ALA A 22 14.93 17.92 -9.73
CA ALA A 22 16.11 17.23 -9.22
C ALA A 22 16.02 16.83 -7.75
N THR A 23 15.19 17.55 -6.97
CA THR A 23 14.88 17.24 -5.56
C THR A 23 14.05 15.96 -5.37
N GLU A 24 13.43 15.47 -6.43
CA GLU A 24 12.60 14.26 -6.44
C GLU A 24 13.36 13.04 -7.03
N VAL A 25 14.67 13.16 -7.22
CA VAL A 25 15.54 12.09 -7.73
C VAL A 25 16.43 11.60 -6.61
N PHE A 26 16.36 10.32 -6.34
CA PHE A 26 17.10 9.65 -5.27
C PHE A 26 18.05 8.62 -5.88
N PRO A 27 19.36 8.74 -5.67
CA PRO A 27 20.30 7.70 -6.06
C PRO A 27 20.08 6.45 -5.21
N ILE A 28 20.19 5.28 -5.84
CA ILE A 28 20.02 3.98 -5.16
C ILE A 28 21.17 3.06 -5.60
N ASP A 29 21.88 2.49 -4.63
CA ASP A 29 22.86 1.42 -4.85
C ASP A 29 22.19 0.06 -4.63
N SER A 30 21.82 -0.60 -5.72
CA SER A 30 21.03 -1.84 -5.66
C SER A 30 21.35 -2.75 -6.86
N THR A 31 21.20 -4.05 -6.63
CA THR A 31 21.26 -5.08 -7.69
C THR A 31 19.90 -5.34 -8.35
N TRP A 32 18.86 -4.62 -7.95
CA TRP A 32 17.53 -4.76 -8.53
C TRP A 32 17.49 -4.25 -9.97
N THR A 33 16.68 -4.90 -10.77
CA THR A 33 16.43 -4.47 -12.16
C THR A 33 15.62 -3.17 -12.21
N ASP A 34 15.67 -2.46 -13.32
CA ASP A 34 14.88 -1.24 -13.54
C ASP A 34 13.37 -1.49 -13.37
N ALA A 35 12.88 -2.67 -13.79
CA ALA A 35 11.49 -3.06 -13.59
C ALA A 35 11.13 -3.18 -12.11
N GLU A 36 12.01 -3.75 -11.31
CA GLU A 36 11.85 -3.88 -9.86
C GLU A 36 11.86 -2.50 -9.20
N LEU A 37 12.85 -1.67 -9.51
CA LEU A 37 12.93 -0.29 -9.01
C LEU A 37 11.72 0.54 -9.46
N GLY A 38 11.31 0.43 -10.73
CA GLY A 38 10.13 1.12 -11.27
C GLY A 38 8.81 0.71 -10.62
N SER A 39 8.73 -0.44 -9.96
CA SER A 39 7.54 -0.88 -9.21
C SER A 39 7.36 -0.19 -7.87
N ILE A 40 8.40 0.49 -7.35
CA ILE A 40 8.45 1.01 -5.98
C ILE A 40 7.74 2.36 -5.80
N PRO A 41 7.99 3.43 -6.58
CA PRO A 41 7.68 4.79 -6.17
C PRO A 41 6.23 5.00 -5.72
N CYS A 42 5.26 4.65 -6.54
CA CYS A 42 3.85 4.89 -6.23
C CYS A 42 3.36 4.01 -5.06
N SER A 43 3.58 2.70 -5.13
CA SER A 43 3.00 1.76 -4.18
C SER A 43 3.69 1.78 -2.82
N TYR A 44 5.02 1.71 -2.80
CA TYR A 44 5.77 1.72 -1.56
C TYR A 44 5.83 3.12 -0.94
N GLY A 45 5.85 4.19 -1.76
CA GLY A 45 5.75 5.56 -1.26
C GLY A 45 4.43 5.80 -0.52
N SER A 46 3.31 5.40 -1.11
CA SER A 46 2.00 5.50 -0.43
C SER A 46 1.92 4.61 0.82
N ALA A 47 2.45 3.39 0.75
CA ALA A 47 2.47 2.47 1.88
C ALA A 47 3.33 3.00 3.03
N GLU A 48 4.56 3.43 2.76
CA GLU A 48 5.48 3.98 3.76
C GLU A 48 4.90 5.23 4.42
N ASN A 49 4.30 6.13 3.63
CA ASN A 49 3.63 7.32 4.13
C ASN A 49 2.49 6.99 5.12
N MET A 50 1.64 6.00 4.79
CA MET A 50 0.57 5.56 5.71
C MET A 50 1.14 4.94 7.00
N VAL A 51 2.18 4.12 6.87
CA VAL A 51 2.83 3.46 8.00
C VAL A 51 3.52 4.48 8.92
N GLN A 52 4.19 5.49 8.36
CA GLN A 52 4.79 6.58 9.14
C GLN A 52 3.72 7.45 9.82
N ARG A 53 2.71 7.91 9.07
CA ARG A 53 1.67 8.80 9.60
C ARG A 53 0.78 8.13 10.64
N SER A 54 0.53 6.83 10.51
CA SER A 54 -0.13 6.03 11.55
C SER A 54 0.78 5.74 12.75
N ARG A 55 2.07 6.08 12.67
CA ARG A 55 3.06 5.83 13.72
C ARG A 55 3.09 4.37 14.15
N LEU A 56 3.01 3.46 13.16
CA LEU A 56 3.09 2.01 13.42
C LEU A 56 4.47 1.66 13.98
N THR A 57 4.49 0.98 15.13
CA THR A 57 5.70 0.60 15.85
C THR A 57 5.78 -0.91 16.10
N SER A 58 6.95 -1.35 16.54
CA SER A 58 7.19 -2.76 16.90
C SER A 58 6.26 -3.24 18.00
N GLY A 59 5.76 -4.47 17.84
CA GLY A 59 4.85 -5.10 18.79
C GLY A 59 3.38 -4.74 18.62
N GLU A 60 3.04 -3.76 17.78
CA GLU A 60 1.66 -3.45 17.45
C GLU A 60 1.07 -4.45 16.43
N HIS A 61 -0.24 -4.53 16.42
CA HIS A 61 -1.00 -5.34 15.46
C HIS A 61 -1.66 -4.43 14.43
N VAL A 62 -1.36 -4.65 13.14
CA VAL A 62 -1.94 -3.89 12.03
C VAL A 62 -2.86 -4.75 11.18
N LEU A 63 -4.02 -4.22 10.83
CA LEU A 63 -4.94 -4.76 9.84
C LEU A 63 -4.71 -4.04 8.51
N VAL A 64 -4.50 -4.80 7.44
CA VAL A 64 -4.20 -4.26 6.10
C VAL A 64 -5.30 -4.63 5.13
N ALA A 65 -6.06 -3.65 4.64
CA ALA A 65 -7.05 -3.86 3.61
C ALA A 65 -6.43 -3.87 2.21
N GLY A 66 -6.94 -4.73 1.33
CA GLY A 66 -6.45 -4.85 -0.04
C GLY A 66 -5.00 -5.35 -0.15
N ALA A 67 -4.59 -6.24 0.74
CA ALA A 67 -3.21 -6.69 0.92
C ALA A 67 -2.57 -7.35 -0.30
N SER A 68 -3.33 -7.79 -1.30
CA SER A 68 -2.79 -8.32 -2.57
C SER A 68 -2.49 -7.25 -3.62
N GLY A 69 -2.92 -6.01 -3.43
CA GLY A 69 -2.64 -4.89 -4.33
C GLY A 69 -1.24 -4.32 -4.12
N GLY A 70 -0.79 -3.46 -5.03
CA GLY A 70 0.55 -2.87 -4.95
C GLY A 70 0.83 -2.14 -3.63
N VAL A 71 -0.11 -1.31 -3.15
CA VAL A 71 0.05 -0.60 -1.88
C VAL A 71 -0.09 -1.55 -0.69
N GLY A 72 -1.14 -2.38 -0.65
CA GLY A 72 -1.38 -3.27 0.49
C GLY A 72 -0.26 -4.29 0.71
N SER A 73 0.28 -4.89 -0.36
CA SER A 73 1.42 -5.81 -0.26
C SER A 73 2.71 -5.13 0.21
N ALA A 74 2.90 -3.86 -0.17
CA ALA A 74 4.00 -3.05 0.35
C ALA A 74 3.81 -2.76 1.85
N VAL A 75 2.57 -2.42 2.29
CA VAL A 75 2.26 -2.23 3.72
C VAL A 75 2.58 -3.48 4.52
N VAL A 76 2.21 -4.68 4.04
CA VAL A 76 2.56 -5.95 4.71
C VAL A 76 4.05 -6.02 4.98
N GLN A 77 4.89 -5.83 3.97
CA GLN A 77 6.34 -5.90 4.12
C GLN A 77 6.88 -4.81 5.05
N LEU A 78 6.45 -3.57 4.88
CA LEU A 78 6.92 -2.43 5.67
C LEU A 78 6.51 -2.54 7.15
N ALA A 79 5.34 -3.11 7.43
CA ALA A 79 4.90 -3.42 8.79
C ALA A 79 5.77 -4.51 9.41
N LYS A 80 6.11 -5.57 8.66
CA LYS A 80 7.05 -6.61 9.14
C LYS A 80 8.43 -6.06 9.40
N VAL A 81 8.93 -5.16 8.54
CA VAL A 81 10.21 -4.44 8.77
C VAL A 81 10.22 -3.68 10.08
N ARG A 82 9.07 -3.16 10.52
CA ARG A 82 8.89 -2.47 11.81
C ARG A 82 8.68 -3.41 12.99
N GLY A 83 8.54 -4.72 12.77
CA GLY A 83 8.28 -5.69 13.83
C GLY A 83 6.83 -5.73 14.30
N ALA A 84 5.90 -5.35 13.45
CA ALA A 84 4.47 -5.45 13.73
C ALA A 84 3.93 -6.85 13.41
N THR A 85 2.82 -7.23 14.05
CA THR A 85 1.98 -8.35 13.65
C THR A 85 1.02 -7.88 12.58
N VAL A 86 0.87 -8.65 11.48
CA VAL A 86 0.08 -8.25 10.32
C VAL A 86 -1.06 -9.23 10.09
N THR A 87 -2.30 -8.73 10.14
CA THR A 87 -3.49 -9.39 9.60
C THR A 87 -3.85 -8.73 8.28
N ALA A 88 -4.01 -9.52 7.23
CA ALA A 88 -4.27 -9.05 5.87
C ALA A 88 -5.68 -9.43 5.41
N ILE A 89 -6.45 -8.44 4.95
CA ILE A 89 -7.74 -8.68 4.28
C ILE A 89 -7.49 -8.89 2.79
N VAL A 90 -7.87 -10.06 2.28
CA VAL A 90 -7.57 -10.47 0.91
C VAL A 90 -8.59 -11.50 0.39
N GLY A 91 -8.79 -11.56 -0.94
CA GLY A 91 -9.63 -12.61 -1.53
C GLY A 91 -9.01 -14.01 -1.39
N LYS A 92 -9.85 -15.02 -1.18
CA LYS A 92 -9.46 -16.43 -0.91
C LYS A 92 -8.33 -16.96 -1.80
N SER A 93 -8.41 -16.69 -3.12
CA SER A 93 -7.43 -17.21 -4.09
C SER A 93 -6.01 -16.67 -3.93
N LYS A 94 -5.80 -15.65 -3.09
CA LYS A 94 -4.51 -14.98 -2.91
C LYS A 94 -3.97 -15.05 -1.48
N MET A 95 -4.66 -15.76 -0.58
CA MET A 95 -4.28 -15.86 0.83
C MET A 95 -2.87 -16.45 1.01
N ASP A 96 -2.58 -17.57 0.36
CA ASP A 96 -1.27 -18.22 0.46
C ASP A 96 -0.14 -17.32 -0.04
N GLU A 97 -0.40 -16.50 -1.05
CA GLU A 97 0.60 -15.60 -1.59
C GLU A 97 0.85 -14.41 -0.65
N VAL A 98 -0.19 -13.89 -0.02
CA VAL A 98 -0.07 -12.80 0.96
C VAL A 98 0.61 -13.28 2.25
N LEU A 99 0.38 -14.52 2.69
CA LEU A 99 1.14 -15.16 3.77
C LEU A 99 2.64 -15.26 3.41
N ARG A 100 2.96 -15.66 2.17
CA ARG A 100 4.36 -15.72 1.71
C ARG A 100 5.05 -14.36 1.64
N ILE A 101 4.30 -13.28 1.42
CA ILE A 101 4.82 -11.90 1.46
C ILE A 101 5.18 -11.47 2.89
N GLY A 102 4.61 -12.13 3.91
CA GLY A 102 4.96 -11.88 5.30
C GLY A 102 3.77 -11.53 6.22
N ALA A 103 2.52 -11.61 5.76
CA ALA A 103 1.39 -11.53 6.66
C ALA A 103 1.40 -12.68 7.67
N ASP A 104 1.08 -12.40 8.94
CA ASP A 104 1.00 -13.42 9.97
C ASP A 104 -0.37 -14.13 9.93
N PHE A 105 -1.42 -13.39 9.57
CA PHE A 105 -2.79 -13.88 9.45
C PHE A 105 -3.45 -13.31 8.20
N VAL A 106 -4.44 -14.04 7.67
CA VAL A 106 -5.26 -13.59 6.54
C VAL A 106 -6.74 -13.78 6.86
N VAL A 107 -7.56 -12.83 6.41
CA VAL A 107 -9.02 -12.86 6.50
C VAL A 107 -9.60 -12.71 5.11
N ASP A 108 -10.65 -13.47 4.81
CA ASP A 108 -11.35 -13.32 3.55
C ASP A 108 -12.04 -11.94 3.48
N ARG A 109 -11.82 -11.23 2.39
CA ARG A 109 -12.47 -9.94 2.16
C ARG A 109 -14.01 -10.02 2.12
N ASP A 110 -14.56 -11.21 1.84
CA ASP A 110 -16.01 -11.43 1.76
C ASP A 110 -16.59 -11.91 3.11
N ALA A 111 -15.76 -12.09 4.15
CA ALA A 111 -16.18 -12.45 5.50
C ALA A 111 -16.66 -11.25 6.31
N ASP A 112 -17.46 -11.50 7.34
CA ASP A 112 -17.75 -10.50 8.36
C ASP A 112 -16.52 -10.32 9.26
N LEU A 113 -15.92 -9.15 9.20
CA LEU A 113 -14.64 -8.85 9.82
C LEU A 113 -14.69 -8.97 11.35
N VAL A 114 -15.79 -8.52 11.97
CA VAL A 114 -15.95 -8.57 13.43
C VAL A 114 -16.15 -10.01 13.90
N SER A 115 -16.86 -10.82 13.12
CA SER A 115 -17.04 -12.25 13.45
C SER A 115 -15.74 -13.04 13.37
N GLU A 116 -14.85 -12.70 12.42
CA GLU A 116 -13.56 -13.40 12.20
C GLU A 116 -12.47 -12.94 13.17
N LEU A 117 -12.38 -11.65 13.46
CA LEU A 117 -11.29 -11.07 14.25
C LEU A 117 -11.70 -10.71 15.67
N GLY A 118 -12.98 -10.42 15.90
CA GLY A 118 -13.46 -9.77 17.11
C GLY A 118 -13.38 -8.25 17.04
N GLU A 119 -13.84 -7.60 18.09
CA GLU A 119 -13.69 -6.17 18.30
C GLU A 119 -12.40 -5.87 19.10
N GLU A 120 -11.90 -4.64 18.96
CA GLU A 120 -10.75 -4.12 19.73
C GLU A 120 -9.51 -5.04 19.73
N CYS A 121 -9.18 -5.61 18.57
CA CYS A 121 -8.11 -6.60 18.42
C CYS A 121 -6.84 -6.04 17.73
N VAL A 122 -6.92 -4.89 17.00
CA VAL A 122 -5.79 -4.30 16.28
C VAL A 122 -5.50 -2.86 16.73
N ASP A 123 -4.24 -2.46 16.64
CA ASP A 123 -3.78 -1.13 17.04
C ASP A 123 -3.88 -0.12 15.88
N VAL A 124 -3.68 -0.61 14.66
CA VAL A 124 -3.69 0.20 13.44
C VAL A 124 -4.49 -0.49 12.34
N VAL A 125 -5.25 0.29 11.58
CA VAL A 125 -5.80 -0.13 10.28
C VAL A 125 -5.15 0.71 9.19
N ILE A 126 -4.66 0.05 8.15
CA ILE A 126 -4.20 0.70 6.92
C ILE A 126 -5.10 0.24 5.79
N ASP A 127 -5.93 1.16 5.33
CA ASP A 127 -6.94 0.91 4.33
C ASP A 127 -6.73 1.77 3.07
N ASN A 128 -6.77 1.11 1.94
CA ASN A 128 -6.63 1.69 0.60
C ASN A 128 -7.82 1.26 -0.29
N VAL A 129 -8.82 0.63 0.32
CA VAL A 129 -10.01 0.08 -0.32
C VAL A 129 -11.26 0.89 -0.02
N GLY A 130 -11.50 1.22 1.24
CA GLY A 130 -12.73 1.88 1.70
C GLY A 130 -13.98 0.99 1.52
N GLY A 131 -15.12 1.63 1.38
CA GLY A 131 -16.38 0.95 1.10
C GLY A 131 -16.95 0.18 2.30
N PRO A 132 -17.54 -1.02 2.09
CA PRO A 132 -18.38 -1.68 3.10
C PRO A 132 -17.62 -2.19 4.33
N HIS A 133 -16.31 -2.37 4.26
CA HIS A 133 -15.52 -2.87 5.39
C HIS A 133 -15.21 -1.82 6.45
N PHE A 134 -15.31 -0.54 6.12
CA PHE A 134 -14.93 0.59 6.96
C PHE A 134 -15.49 0.51 8.39
N GLU A 135 -16.79 0.18 8.55
CA GLU A 135 -17.41 0.07 9.88
C GLU A 135 -16.79 -1.07 10.71
N GLY A 136 -16.58 -2.23 10.10
CA GLY A 136 -15.93 -3.39 10.73
C GLY A 136 -14.48 -3.12 11.12
N GLU A 137 -13.75 -2.41 10.27
CA GLU A 137 -12.38 -1.99 10.52
C GLU A 137 -12.28 -1.05 11.73
N LEU A 138 -13.20 -0.09 11.86
CA LEU A 138 -13.25 0.78 13.04
C LEU A 138 -13.63 0.02 14.32
N LYS A 139 -14.48 -0.99 14.22
CA LYS A 139 -14.82 -1.86 15.37
C LYS A 139 -13.64 -2.72 15.79
N ALA A 140 -12.84 -3.21 14.85
CA ALA A 140 -11.64 -3.99 15.12
C ALA A 140 -10.53 -3.18 15.82
N LEU A 141 -10.50 -1.85 15.65
CA LEU A 141 -9.53 -0.99 16.33
C LEU A 141 -9.71 -1.01 17.85
N LYS A 142 -8.62 -1.16 18.57
CA LYS A 142 -8.55 -0.93 20.02
C LYS A 142 -8.78 0.53 20.36
N ARG A 143 -9.03 0.82 21.64
CA ARG A 143 -9.06 2.19 22.15
C ARG A 143 -7.73 2.89 21.86
N GLY A 144 -7.77 4.14 21.37
CA GLY A 144 -6.60 4.90 20.94
C GLY A 144 -6.04 4.44 19.57
N GLY A 145 -6.74 3.53 18.89
CA GLY A 145 -6.33 3.00 17.59
C GLY A 145 -6.31 4.06 16.49
N ARG A 146 -5.60 3.75 15.39
CA ARG A 146 -5.39 4.66 14.27
C ARG A 146 -5.83 4.00 12.97
N TYR A 147 -6.64 4.72 12.19
CA TYR A 147 -7.06 4.34 10.84
C TYR A 147 -6.39 5.28 9.84
N ALA A 148 -5.62 4.74 8.91
CA ALA A 148 -4.96 5.51 7.85
C ALA A 148 -5.44 5.07 6.47
N SER A 149 -5.84 6.03 5.62
CA SER A 149 -6.31 5.76 4.26
C SER A 149 -5.64 6.64 3.22
N SER A 150 -5.33 6.04 2.05
CA SER A 150 -4.81 6.74 0.87
C SER A 150 -5.62 6.46 -0.40
N GLY A 151 -6.69 5.69 -0.31
CA GLY A 151 -7.51 5.31 -1.47
C GLY A 151 -8.86 4.75 -1.07
N ALA A 152 -9.78 4.67 -2.05
CA ALA A 152 -11.15 4.24 -1.82
C ALA A 152 -11.72 3.49 -3.04
N ILE A 153 -10.97 2.50 -3.54
CA ILE A 153 -11.36 1.75 -4.75
C ILE A 153 -12.65 0.92 -4.56
N GLY A 154 -12.97 0.55 -3.31
CA GLY A 154 -14.18 -0.18 -2.94
C GLY A 154 -15.39 0.72 -2.70
N GLY A 155 -15.20 2.04 -2.71
CA GLY A 155 -16.24 3.07 -2.57
C GLY A 155 -15.77 4.23 -1.68
N PRO A 156 -15.94 5.49 -2.15
CA PRO A 156 -15.45 6.65 -1.42
C PRO A 156 -16.39 7.14 -0.32
N LEU A 157 -17.66 6.72 -0.36
CA LEU A 157 -18.68 7.14 0.61
C LEU A 157 -18.89 6.04 1.64
N VAL A 158 -18.64 6.37 2.90
CA VAL A 158 -18.76 5.45 4.04
C VAL A 158 -19.58 6.08 5.17
N ASN A 159 -20.24 5.26 5.98
CA ASN A 159 -20.94 5.71 7.17
C ASN A 159 -20.02 5.64 8.39
N LEU A 160 -19.90 6.75 9.11
CA LEU A 160 -19.15 6.82 10.36
C LEU A 160 -20.11 6.95 11.53
N ASP A 161 -20.17 5.94 12.41
CA ASP A 161 -20.78 6.09 13.73
C ASP A 161 -19.81 6.88 14.63
N LEU A 162 -20.16 8.12 14.93
CA LEU A 162 -19.34 9.00 15.76
C LEU A 162 -19.10 8.41 17.15
N ARG A 163 -20.02 7.57 17.67
CA ARG A 163 -19.85 6.90 18.97
C ARG A 163 -18.68 5.93 18.93
N THR A 164 -18.54 5.14 17.86
CA THR A 164 -17.38 4.26 17.67
C THR A 164 -16.07 5.06 17.68
N MET A 165 -16.07 6.23 17.03
CA MET A 165 -14.89 7.08 16.97
C MET A 165 -14.53 7.69 18.34
N TYR A 166 -15.48 8.43 18.99
CA TYR A 166 -15.12 9.18 20.20
C TYR A 166 -15.03 8.33 21.47
N LEU A 167 -15.86 7.24 21.58
CA LEU A 167 -15.80 6.36 22.75
C LEU A 167 -14.49 5.53 22.80
N LYS A 168 -13.88 5.31 21.65
CA LYS A 168 -12.61 4.58 21.54
C LYS A 168 -11.41 5.51 21.30
N ASP A 169 -11.60 6.82 21.35
CA ASP A 169 -10.52 7.81 21.15
C ASP A 169 -9.73 7.55 19.82
N LEU A 170 -10.43 7.21 18.72
CA LEU A 170 -9.79 6.85 17.46
C LEU A 170 -9.22 8.06 16.73
N THR A 171 -8.11 7.85 16.02
CA THR A 171 -7.53 8.81 15.11
C THR A 171 -7.71 8.35 13.66
N LEU A 172 -8.35 9.19 12.82
CA LEU A 172 -8.52 8.95 11.38
C LEU A 172 -7.56 9.85 10.60
N ILE A 173 -6.77 9.25 9.70
CA ILE A 173 -5.64 9.89 9.03
C ILE A 173 -5.79 9.76 7.52
N GLY A 174 -5.92 10.89 6.81
CA GLY A 174 -5.82 10.93 5.35
C GLY A 174 -4.35 11.00 4.92
N CYS A 175 -3.98 10.20 3.91
CA CYS A 175 -2.59 10.07 3.45
C CYS A 175 -2.52 10.25 1.93
N THR A 176 -2.17 11.44 1.46
CA THR A 176 -1.99 11.72 0.03
C THR A 176 -0.56 12.15 -0.28
N ALA A 177 -0.15 13.32 0.21
CA ALA A 177 1.19 13.82 0.04
C ALA A 177 2.17 13.06 0.95
N TRP A 178 3.32 12.71 0.41
CA TRP A 178 4.34 12.00 1.17
C TRP A 178 5.15 12.95 2.03
N ASP A 179 5.41 12.55 3.25
CA ASP A 179 6.29 13.28 4.14
C ASP A 179 7.76 13.10 3.68
N GLU A 180 8.60 14.10 3.97
CA GLU A 180 9.98 14.14 3.50
C GLU A 180 10.81 12.86 3.79
N PRO A 181 10.68 12.18 4.94
CA PRO A 181 11.45 10.98 5.23
C PRO A 181 11.05 9.72 4.43
N VAL A 182 9.91 9.73 3.72
CA VAL A 182 9.37 8.52 3.06
C VAL A 182 10.36 7.91 2.06
N PHE A 183 10.83 8.69 1.09
CA PHE A 183 11.73 8.15 0.06
C PHE A 183 13.12 7.81 0.58
N PRO A 184 13.80 8.65 1.37
CA PRO A 184 15.07 8.25 1.98
C PRO A 184 14.98 6.95 2.78
N GLN A 185 13.87 6.72 3.49
CA GLN A 185 13.68 5.48 4.23
C GLN A 185 13.49 4.28 3.30
N LEU A 186 12.75 4.44 2.18
CA LEU A 186 12.59 3.38 1.19
C LEU A 186 13.92 3.04 0.51
N VAL A 187 14.73 4.03 0.15
CA VAL A 187 16.09 3.81 -0.39
C VAL A 187 16.90 2.94 0.57
N SER A 188 16.91 3.29 1.86
CA SER A 188 17.60 2.50 2.89
C SER A 188 17.08 1.05 2.97
N TYR A 189 15.78 0.82 2.85
CA TYR A 189 15.23 -0.55 2.86
C TYR A 189 15.59 -1.35 1.61
N ILE A 190 15.69 -0.71 0.44
CA ILE A 190 16.14 -1.33 -0.80
C ILE A 190 17.61 -1.74 -0.67
N GLU A 191 18.49 -0.79 -0.33
CA GLU A 191 19.94 -1.00 -0.22
C GLU A 191 20.32 -2.05 0.83
N THR A 192 19.50 -2.18 1.88
CA THR A 192 19.68 -3.18 2.95
C THR A 192 18.87 -4.46 2.74
N ASN A 193 18.20 -4.63 1.59
CA ASN A 193 17.39 -5.80 1.23
C ASN A 193 16.33 -6.17 2.27
N ARG A 194 15.71 -5.16 2.90
CA ARG A 194 14.67 -5.37 3.92
C ARG A 194 13.25 -5.51 3.35
N ILE A 195 13.07 -5.14 2.10
CA ILE A 195 11.85 -5.30 1.31
C ILE A 195 12.18 -5.98 -0.01
N SER A 196 11.20 -6.54 -0.68
CA SER A 196 11.34 -7.19 -1.98
C SER A 196 10.32 -6.65 -2.98
N PRO A 197 10.71 -6.34 -4.21
CA PRO A 197 9.77 -5.86 -5.22
C PRO A 197 8.81 -6.99 -5.62
N LEU A 198 7.53 -6.63 -5.85
CA LEU A 198 6.51 -7.56 -6.31
C LEU A 198 6.07 -7.18 -7.73
N VAL A 199 6.89 -7.56 -8.70
CA VAL A 199 6.59 -7.41 -10.12
C VAL A 199 5.88 -8.67 -10.61
N ALA A 200 4.56 -8.57 -10.80
CA ALA A 200 3.74 -9.68 -11.25
C ALA A 200 3.91 -9.95 -12.75
N LYS A 201 4.09 -8.90 -13.56
CA LYS A 201 4.30 -8.98 -15.00
C LYS A 201 4.93 -7.70 -15.55
N THR A 202 5.71 -7.84 -16.62
CA THR A 202 6.22 -6.70 -17.41
C THR A 202 5.58 -6.71 -18.81
N PHE A 203 5.45 -5.53 -19.40
CA PHE A 203 4.97 -5.33 -20.76
C PHE A 203 5.81 -4.27 -21.46
N PRO A 204 6.01 -4.33 -22.77
CA PRO A 204 6.46 -3.18 -23.53
C PRO A 204 5.52 -1.98 -23.32
N LEU A 205 6.05 -0.76 -23.35
CA LEU A 205 5.23 0.45 -23.14
C LEU A 205 4.10 0.57 -24.19
N GLU A 206 4.37 0.18 -25.43
CA GLU A 206 3.37 0.16 -26.50
C GLU A 206 2.18 -0.74 -26.21
N ASP A 207 2.34 -1.78 -25.40
CA ASP A 207 1.29 -2.71 -25.00
C ASP A 207 0.45 -2.23 -23.80
N ILE A 208 0.53 -0.94 -23.45
CA ILE A 208 -0.16 -0.37 -22.28
C ILE A 208 -1.65 -0.69 -22.24
N ALA A 209 -2.34 -0.69 -23.39
CA ALA A 209 -3.76 -1.00 -23.45
C ALA A 209 -4.06 -2.45 -23.01
N GLN A 210 -3.22 -3.40 -23.43
CA GLN A 210 -3.32 -4.80 -23.02
C GLN A 210 -2.97 -4.96 -21.54
N ALA A 211 -1.91 -4.31 -21.08
CA ALA A 211 -1.49 -4.32 -19.68
C ALA A 211 -2.59 -3.80 -18.76
N GLN A 212 -3.24 -2.68 -19.11
CA GLN A 212 -4.34 -2.13 -18.33
C GLN A 212 -5.56 -3.06 -18.29
N LYS A 213 -5.89 -3.69 -19.43
CA LYS A 213 -7.00 -4.65 -19.51
C LYS A 213 -6.77 -5.85 -18.59
N GLU A 214 -5.59 -6.46 -18.64
CA GLU A 214 -5.23 -7.59 -17.76
C GLU A 214 -5.16 -7.16 -16.29
N PHE A 215 -4.64 -5.94 -16.01
CA PHE A 215 -4.57 -5.41 -14.66
C PHE A 215 -5.96 -5.27 -14.00
N LEU A 216 -6.97 -4.90 -14.77
CA LEU A 216 -8.35 -4.77 -14.29
C LEU A 216 -8.99 -6.11 -13.90
N GLU A 217 -8.48 -7.24 -14.40
CA GLU A 217 -8.96 -8.57 -14.01
C GLU A 217 -8.64 -8.92 -12.54
N LYS A 218 -7.72 -8.20 -11.91
CA LYS A 218 -7.33 -8.35 -10.50
C LYS A 218 -6.89 -9.77 -10.11
N LYS A 219 -6.33 -10.55 -11.04
CA LYS A 219 -5.87 -11.93 -10.82
C LYS A 219 -4.46 -12.05 -10.24
N HIS A 220 -3.68 -10.98 -10.31
CA HIS A 220 -2.28 -10.90 -9.86
C HIS A 220 -2.16 -10.38 -8.42
N VAL A 221 -0.99 -10.56 -7.85
CA VAL A 221 -0.52 -9.89 -6.62
C VAL A 221 0.67 -8.99 -7.00
N GLY A 222 0.75 -7.80 -6.42
CA GLY A 222 1.80 -6.83 -6.75
C GLY A 222 1.47 -5.92 -7.94
N LYS A 223 2.48 -5.61 -8.75
CA LYS A 223 2.45 -4.60 -9.82
C LYS A 223 2.70 -5.16 -11.21
N PHE A 224 2.11 -4.52 -12.22
CA PHE A 224 2.59 -4.59 -13.60
C PHE A 224 3.53 -3.41 -13.88
N VAL A 225 4.56 -3.65 -14.66
CA VAL A 225 5.54 -2.64 -15.03
C VAL A 225 5.61 -2.53 -16.55
N LEU A 226 5.55 -1.31 -17.06
CA LEU A 226 5.72 -1.00 -18.47
C LEU A 226 7.19 -0.66 -18.71
N ILE A 227 7.79 -1.30 -19.72
CA ILE A 227 9.18 -1.11 -20.09
C ILE A 227 9.23 -0.24 -21.36
N PRO A 228 9.72 1.00 -21.27
CA PRO A 228 9.96 1.82 -22.45
C PRO A 228 11.01 1.19 -23.35
N LEU A 229 10.85 1.34 -24.68
CA LEU A 229 11.93 1.04 -25.61
C LEU A 229 13.07 2.04 -25.40
N HIS A 230 14.28 1.53 -25.24
CA HIS A 230 15.48 2.36 -25.32
C HIS A 230 15.95 2.33 -26.79
N ASP A 231 16.08 3.50 -27.41
CA ASP A 231 16.82 3.64 -28.65
C ASP A 231 18.30 3.35 -28.33
N GLU A 232 18.89 2.36 -29.02
CA GLU A 232 20.32 2.03 -28.92
C GLU A 232 21.20 3.19 -29.38
#